data_8154e56cf8e5d9904e1c374645ba0436
#
_entry.id   8154e56cf8e5d9904e1c374645ba0436
#
_cell.length_a   1.000
_cell.length_b   1.000
_cell.length_c   1.000
_cell.angle_alpha   90.00
_cell.angle_beta   90.00
_cell.angle_gamma   90.00
#
_symmetry.space_group_name_H-M   'P 1'
#
loop_
_entity.id
_entity.type
_entity.pdbx_description
1 polymer ?
#
loop_
_entity_poly.entity_id
_entity_poly.type
_entity_poly.pdbx_seq_one_letter_code
_entity_poly.pdbx_strand_id
1 'polypeptide(L)'
;MLRRLSARRTSVTLPNPQIFLSGDVTIDGRPIHVARGPGHQAHHWGVERAPRWLWGHCCAFDDDPAAVLELLAPEVPGGAQVAFVTLHTSSRTYRASGLGSLARNRASAGLGFWHFEAVTGSDRLVADIHVDPRYVQRFVYVSPRYRTSDCWNTQVGDSLVRIYRGDRLERVLRARGTAAAEVHDEQPQRIAYPAWDLALSEQN
;
A
#
# COMPACT_ATOMS: atom_id res chain seq x y z
N MET A 1 15.63 19.50 11.16
CA MET A 1 16.21 18.59 12.17
C MET A 1 15.95 17.10 11.91
N LEU A 2 14.85 16.72 11.28
CA LEU A 2 14.53 15.31 10.91
C LEU A 2 15.44 14.70 9.81
N ARG A 3 16.07 15.51 8.96
CA ARG A 3 16.98 15.03 7.89
C ARG A 3 18.24 14.31 8.36
N ARG A 4 18.72 14.56 9.57
CA ARG A 4 19.95 13.93 10.11
C ARG A 4 19.72 12.56 10.77
N LEU A 5 18.49 12.25 11.16
CA LEU A 5 18.12 10.92 11.69
C LEU A 5 17.88 9.89 10.58
N SER A 6 17.67 10.33 9.33
CA SER A 6 17.40 9.48 8.17
C SER A 6 18.63 9.12 7.33
N ALA A 7 19.83 9.52 7.71
CA ALA A 7 21.05 9.37 6.91
C ALA A 7 21.45 7.91 6.56
N ARG A 8 20.70 6.92 7.04
CA ARG A 8 20.91 5.49 6.73
C ARG A 8 19.66 4.78 6.21
N ARG A 9 18.59 5.52 5.83
CA ARG A 9 17.29 4.92 5.51
C ARG A 9 16.87 5.26 4.11
N THR A 10 15.88 4.49 3.64
CA THR A 10 15.24 4.73 2.35
C THR A 10 14.34 5.96 2.43
N SER A 11 14.42 6.78 1.41
CA SER A 11 13.47 7.86 1.14
C SER A 11 12.58 7.46 -0.03
N VAL A 12 11.33 7.90 0.00
CA VAL A 12 10.34 7.65 -1.04
C VAL A 12 9.72 8.97 -1.45
N THR A 13 9.59 9.18 -2.74
CA THR A 13 8.77 10.26 -3.32
C THR A 13 7.85 9.70 -4.39
N LEU A 14 6.69 10.31 -4.52
CA LEU A 14 5.72 10.03 -5.58
C LEU A 14 5.54 11.30 -6.42
N PRO A 15 6.41 11.53 -7.40
CA PRO A 15 6.31 12.72 -8.24
C PRO A 15 5.02 12.76 -9.07
N ASN A 16 4.52 11.58 -9.48
CA ASN A 16 3.28 11.44 -10.22
C ASN A 16 2.44 10.31 -9.59
N PRO A 17 1.56 10.65 -8.62
CA PRO A 17 0.77 9.65 -7.91
C PRO A 17 -0.37 9.06 -8.76
N GLN A 18 -0.70 9.68 -9.89
CA GLN A 18 -1.60 9.14 -10.92
C GLN A 18 -1.05 9.49 -12.29
N ILE A 19 -0.87 8.48 -13.13
CA ILE A 19 -0.55 8.61 -14.56
C ILE A 19 -1.45 7.69 -15.38
N PHE A 20 -1.56 7.96 -16.66
CA PHE A 20 -2.21 7.06 -17.60
C PHE A 20 -1.22 6.66 -18.69
N LEU A 21 -1.15 5.37 -18.93
CA LEU A 21 -0.27 4.75 -19.92
C LEU A 21 -1.10 4.26 -21.09
N SER A 22 -0.59 4.45 -22.29
CA SER A 22 -1.16 3.86 -23.51
C SER A 22 -0.03 3.35 -24.41
N GLY A 23 -0.30 2.32 -25.18
CA GLY A 23 0.69 1.71 -26.08
C GLY A 23 0.52 0.21 -26.19
N ASP A 24 1.50 -0.44 -26.80
CA ASP A 24 1.51 -1.88 -27.01
C ASP A 24 2.65 -2.51 -26.19
N VAL A 25 2.35 -3.61 -25.51
CA VAL A 25 3.31 -4.42 -24.79
C VAL A 25 3.23 -5.86 -25.31
N THR A 26 4.35 -6.58 -25.26
CA THR A 26 4.37 -8.00 -25.61
C THR A 26 4.80 -8.80 -24.40
N ILE A 27 3.99 -9.76 -23.98
CA ILE A 27 4.29 -10.68 -22.87
C ILE A 27 4.24 -12.10 -23.42
N ASP A 28 5.35 -12.83 -23.32
CA ASP A 28 5.50 -14.20 -23.83
C ASP A 28 5.06 -14.35 -25.30
N GLY A 29 5.46 -13.37 -26.14
CA GLY A 29 5.10 -13.33 -27.56
C GLY A 29 3.65 -12.90 -27.86
N ARG A 30 2.84 -12.60 -26.85
CA ARG A 30 1.44 -12.17 -27.01
C ARG A 30 1.36 -10.64 -26.94
N PRO A 31 0.90 -9.96 -28.00
CA PRO A 31 0.71 -8.52 -27.98
C PRO A 31 -0.53 -8.16 -27.13
N ILE A 32 -0.39 -7.13 -26.33
CA ILE A 32 -1.45 -6.54 -25.49
C ILE A 32 -1.50 -5.05 -25.81
N HIS A 33 -2.63 -4.58 -26.28
CA HIS A 33 -2.88 -3.16 -26.49
C HIS A 33 -3.46 -2.53 -25.21
N VAL A 34 -2.76 -1.52 -24.67
CA VAL A 34 -3.22 -0.74 -23.53
C VAL A 34 -3.76 0.58 -24.04
N ALA A 35 -5.08 0.73 -24.03
CA ALA A 35 -5.72 1.98 -24.48
C ALA A 35 -5.55 3.10 -23.44
N ARG A 36 -5.72 2.80 -22.15
CA ARG A 36 -5.56 3.74 -21.03
C ARG A 36 -5.42 2.96 -19.71
N GLY A 37 -4.20 2.56 -19.39
CA GLY A 37 -3.88 1.90 -18.12
C GLY A 37 -3.59 2.90 -17.01
N PRO A 38 -4.23 2.81 -15.82
CA PRO A 38 -3.84 3.61 -14.68
C PRO A 38 -2.48 3.15 -14.14
N GLY A 39 -1.72 4.07 -13.57
CA GLY A 39 -0.44 3.78 -12.95
C GLY A 39 0.03 4.93 -12.07
N HIS A 40 1.18 4.75 -11.46
CA HIS A 40 1.85 5.78 -10.68
C HIS A 40 3.35 5.74 -10.90
N GLN A 41 4.05 6.80 -10.53
CA GLN A 41 5.49 6.88 -10.53
C GLN A 41 5.99 7.13 -9.13
N ALA A 42 6.80 6.20 -8.62
CA ALA A 42 7.50 6.34 -7.34
C ALA A 42 9.01 6.33 -7.56
N HIS A 43 9.73 7.04 -6.71
CA HIS A 43 11.17 7.01 -6.66
C HIS A 43 11.64 6.67 -5.24
N HIS A 44 12.43 5.62 -5.14
CA HIS A 44 13.00 5.11 -3.90
C HIS A 44 14.52 5.26 -3.95
N TRP A 45 15.11 5.81 -2.89
CA TRP A 45 16.57 5.85 -2.74
C TRP A 45 16.99 5.75 -1.29
N GLY A 46 18.18 5.25 -1.04
CA GLY A 46 18.73 5.09 0.31
C GLY A 46 19.61 3.86 0.42
N VAL A 47 20.13 3.61 1.61
CA VAL A 47 21.08 2.52 1.88
C VAL A 47 20.45 1.34 2.62
N GLU A 48 19.32 1.53 3.29
CA GLU A 48 18.69 0.47 4.08
C GLU A 48 17.19 0.69 4.16
N ARG A 49 16.41 -0.36 3.92
CA ARG A 49 14.94 -0.38 4.04
C ARG A 49 14.53 -0.60 5.49
N ALA A 50 13.28 -0.25 5.81
CA ALA A 50 12.69 -0.66 7.07
C ALA A 50 12.64 -2.20 7.15
N PRO A 51 12.82 -2.83 8.31
CA PRO A 51 12.77 -4.28 8.46
C PRO A 51 11.37 -4.84 8.15
N ARG A 52 10.34 -4.02 8.35
CA ARG A 52 8.96 -4.32 8.00
C ARG A 52 8.28 -3.09 7.42
N TRP A 53 7.44 -3.28 6.40
CA TRP A 53 6.52 -2.25 5.94
C TRP A 53 5.24 -2.86 5.39
N LEU A 54 4.19 -2.06 5.44
CA LEU A 54 2.96 -2.24 4.68
C LEU A 54 2.87 -1.07 3.72
N TRP A 55 2.47 -1.33 2.50
CA TRP A 55 2.24 -0.30 1.50
C TRP A 55 0.97 -0.61 0.73
N GLY A 56 0.27 0.42 0.27
CA GLY A 56 -0.87 0.32 -0.62
C GLY A 56 -1.05 1.57 -1.45
N HIS A 57 -1.52 1.39 -2.68
CA HIS A 57 -1.80 2.46 -3.62
C HIS A 57 -3.04 2.13 -4.45
N CYS A 58 -3.86 3.15 -4.71
CA CYS A 58 -4.93 3.06 -5.69
C CYS A 58 -5.15 4.43 -6.34
N CYS A 59 -5.21 4.46 -7.67
CA CYS A 59 -5.46 5.67 -8.46
C CYS A 59 -6.54 5.47 -9.54
N ALA A 60 -7.41 4.46 -9.37
CA ALA A 60 -8.47 4.13 -10.31
C ALA A 60 -9.77 3.78 -9.56
N PHE A 61 -10.30 4.76 -8.84
CA PHE A 61 -11.58 4.62 -8.14
C PHE A 61 -12.77 4.81 -9.08
N ASP A 62 -13.78 3.95 -8.95
CA ASP A 62 -15.01 4.01 -9.74
C ASP A 62 -15.84 5.24 -9.38
N ASP A 63 -15.90 5.58 -8.07
CA ASP A 63 -16.73 6.67 -7.53
C ASP A 63 -16.07 8.07 -7.69
N ASP A 64 -14.75 8.13 -7.93
CA ASP A 64 -13.99 9.38 -8.12
C ASP A 64 -12.71 9.11 -8.94
N PRO A 65 -12.74 9.25 -10.26
CA PRO A 65 -11.59 8.99 -11.13
C PRO A 65 -10.35 9.86 -10.87
N ALA A 66 -10.51 10.97 -10.13
CA ALA A 66 -9.40 11.83 -9.69
C ALA A 66 -8.85 11.43 -8.31
N ALA A 67 -9.48 10.45 -7.66
CA ALA A 67 -9.01 10.02 -6.34
C ALA A 67 -7.73 9.20 -6.42
N VAL A 68 -6.82 9.49 -5.48
CA VAL A 68 -5.56 8.76 -5.29
C VAL A 68 -5.36 8.46 -3.82
N LEU A 69 -5.18 7.20 -3.52
CA LEU A 69 -4.88 6.69 -2.18
C LEU A 69 -3.41 6.28 -2.09
N GLU A 70 -2.73 6.74 -1.05
CA GLU A 70 -1.39 6.33 -0.65
C GLU A 70 -1.38 5.88 0.79
N LEU A 71 -0.90 4.67 1.01
CA LEU A 71 -0.79 4.00 2.30
C LEU A 71 0.65 3.56 2.52
N LEU A 72 1.22 3.86 3.67
CA LEU A 72 2.55 3.38 4.03
C LEU A 72 2.65 3.21 5.55
N ALA A 73 3.10 2.06 6.00
CA ALA A 73 3.33 1.82 7.41
C ALA A 73 4.67 1.09 7.63
N PRO A 74 5.80 1.80 7.65
CA PRO A 74 7.09 1.23 7.98
C PRO A 74 7.23 0.98 9.48
N GLU A 75 8.00 -0.03 9.84
CA GLU A 75 8.55 -0.18 11.18
C GLU A 75 9.69 0.84 11.37
N VAL A 76 9.61 1.60 12.46
CA VAL A 76 10.65 2.57 12.85
C VAL A 76 11.57 1.99 13.90
N PRO A 77 12.74 2.60 14.20
CA PRO A 77 13.60 2.17 15.29
C PRO A 77 12.85 2.07 16.61
N GLY A 78 13.04 0.93 17.30
CA GLY A 78 12.28 0.58 18.49
C GLY A 78 11.12 -0.37 18.22
N GLY A 79 10.91 -0.80 16.94
CA GLY A 79 9.93 -1.83 16.56
C GLY A 79 8.49 -1.32 16.42
N ALA A 80 8.26 -0.01 16.61
CA ALA A 80 6.94 0.56 16.42
C ALA A 80 6.60 0.72 14.93
N GLN A 81 5.39 0.39 14.55
CA GLN A 81 4.87 0.64 13.21
C GLN A 81 4.15 1.99 13.16
N VAL A 82 4.48 2.82 12.18
CA VAL A 82 3.91 4.17 12.03
C VAL A 82 3.19 4.26 10.70
N ALA A 83 1.88 4.47 10.73
CA ALA A 83 1.07 4.51 9.54
C ALA A 83 0.87 5.94 9.01
N PHE A 84 1.10 6.11 7.72
CA PHE A 84 0.87 7.31 6.93
C PHE A 84 -0.26 7.03 5.94
N VAL A 85 -1.24 7.91 5.89
CA VAL A 85 -2.34 7.83 4.93
C VAL A 85 -2.50 9.18 4.25
N THR A 86 -2.53 9.16 2.93
CA THR A 86 -2.90 10.31 2.10
C THR A 86 -3.98 9.88 1.13
N LEU A 87 -5.07 10.62 1.09
CA LEU A 87 -6.14 10.46 0.11
C LEU A 87 -6.39 11.81 -0.56
N HIS A 88 -6.15 11.88 -1.86
CA HIS A 88 -6.61 12.96 -2.71
C HIS A 88 -7.95 12.56 -3.30
N THR A 89 -8.88 13.49 -3.37
CA THR A 89 -10.16 13.34 -4.07
C THR A 89 -10.37 14.54 -4.97
N SER A 90 -11.34 14.48 -5.86
CA SER A 90 -11.73 15.61 -6.71
C SER A 90 -12.07 16.88 -5.92
N SER A 91 -12.48 16.76 -4.66
CA SER A 91 -12.95 17.88 -3.83
C SER A 91 -12.00 18.25 -2.69
N ARG A 92 -11.17 17.33 -2.20
CA ARG A 92 -10.37 17.55 -0.99
C ARG A 92 -9.19 16.58 -0.88
N THR A 93 -8.13 17.03 -0.20
CA THR A 93 -7.01 16.19 0.22
C THR A 93 -7.07 15.92 1.72
N TYR A 94 -7.01 14.65 2.08
CA TYR A 94 -6.86 14.16 3.45
C TYR A 94 -5.42 13.70 3.65
N ARG A 95 -4.74 14.25 4.64
CA ARG A 95 -3.34 13.89 4.94
C ARG A 95 -3.17 13.59 6.42
N ALA A 96 -2.96 12.34 6.74
CA ALA A 96 -2.72 11.86 8.09
C ALA A 96 -1.26 11.44 8.27
N SER A 97 -0.35 12.44 8.24
CA SER A 97 1.11 12.28 8.36
C SER A 97 1.75 13.20 9.41
N GLY A 98 0.98 14.04 10.10
CA GLY A 98 1.46 14.87 11.21
C GLY A 98 1.69 14.05 12.48
N LEU A 99 2.55 14.53 13.40
CA LEU A 99 2.89 13.82 14.64
C LEU A 99 1.66 13.38 15.44
N GLY A 100 0.65 14.25 15.59
CA GLY A 100 -0.59 13.93 16.31
C GLY A 100 -1.47 12.88 15.60
N SER A 101 -1.38 12.76 14.27
CA SER A 101 -2.07 11.72 13.51
C SER A 101 -1.33 10.39 13.63
N LEU A 102 -0.01 10.39 13.53
CA LEU A 102 0.81 9.18 13.57
C LEU A 102 0.61 8.34 14.83
N ALA A 103 0.38 9.00 15.98
CA ALA A 103 0.10 8.31 17.25
C ALA A 103 -1.26 7.58 17.25
N ARG A 104 -2.20 8.01 16.40
CA ARG A 104 -3.58 7.48 16.32
C ARG A 104 -3.81 6.58 15.14
N ASN A 105 -2.98 6.69 14.09
CA ASN A 105 -3.10 5.87 12.91
C ASN A 105 -2.76 4.41 13.24
N ARG A 106 -3.43 3.49 12.57
CA ARG A 106 -3.22 2.04 12.69
C ARG A 106 -3.11 1.43 11.31
N ALA A 107 -2.33 0.36 11.22
CA ALA A 107 -2.24 -0.45 10.02
C ALA A 107 -2.05 -1.91 10.40
N SER A 108 -2.65 -2.79 9.64
CA SER A 108 -2.43 -4.23 9.72
C SER A 108 -2.53 -4.84 8.33
N ALA A 109 -1.82 -5.93 8.10
CA ALA A 109 -1.94 -6.68 6.87
C ALA A 109 -1.63 -8.17 7.12
N GLY A 110 -2.11 -8.98 6.20
CA GLY A 110 -1.77 -10.38 6.03
C GLY A 110 -1.82 -10.74 4.57
N LEU A 111 -1.72 -12.02 4.26
CA LEU A 111 -1.81 -12.45 2.87
C LEU A 111 -3.23 -12.21 2.33
N GLY A 112 -3.34 -11.33 1.34
CA GLY A 112 -4.61 -10.99 0.69
C GLY A 112 -5.43 -9.90 1.36
N PHE A 113 -4.95 -9.28 2.44
CA PHE A 113 -5.65 -8.13 3.02
C PHE A 113 -4.69 -7.08 3.59
N TRP A 114 -5.07 -5.81 3.48
CA TRP A 114 -4.42 -4.65 4.09
C TRP A 114 -5.48 -3.75 4.67
N HIS A 115 -5.29 -3.32 5.89
CA HIS A 115 -6.20 -2.42 6.61
C HIS A 115 -5.43 -1.24 7.17
N PHE A 116 -5.93 -0.03 6.91
CA PHE A 116 -5.40 1.21 7.45
C PHE A 116 -6.52 2.06 8.04
N GLU A 117 -6.29 2.56 9.23
CA GLU A 117 -7.14 3.55 9.86
C GLU A 117 -6.33 4.78 10.21
N ALA A 118 -6.84 5.96 9.87
CA ALA A 118 -6.14 7.22 10.06
C ALA A 118 -7.07 8.35 10.47
N VAL A 119 -6.54 9.28 11.26
CA VAL A 119 -7.30 10.45 11.73
C VAL A 119 -6.60 11.73 11.29
N THR A 120 -7.35 12.62 10.65
CA THR A 120 -6.89 13.94 10.20
C THR A 120 -7.92 15.02 10.53
N GLY A 121 -7.61 15.89 11.52
CA GLY A 121 -8.59 16.85 12.04
C GLY A 121 -9.78 16.12 12.67
N SER A 122 -10.97 16.42 12.18
CA SER A 122 -12.24 15.78 12.58
C SER A 122 -12.61 14.57 11.72
N ASP A 123 -11.81 14.26 10.70
CA ASP A 123 -12.10 13.19 9.76
C ASP A 123 -11.36 11.92 10.15
N ARG A 124 -12.00 10.76 9.95
CA ARG A 124 -11.43 9.43 10.07
C ARG A 124 -11.52 8.73 8.73
N LEU A 125 -10.40 8.19 8.29
CA LEU A 125 -10.27 7.39 7.07
C LEU A 125 -10.09 5.93 7.46
N VAL A 126 -10.85 5.05 6.83
CA VAL A 126 -10.66 3.60 6.91
C VAL A 126 -10.47 3.10 5.48
N ALA A 127 -9.30 2.56 5.19
CA ALA A 127 -8.93 2.05 3.88
C ALA A 127 -8.60 0.57 3.97
N ASP A 128 -9.31 -0.22 3.17
CA ASP A 128 -9.13 -1.65 3.04
C ASP A 128 -8.70 -1.98 1.61
N ILE A 129 -7.75 -2.91 1.46
CA ILE A 129 -7.42 -3.54 0.20
C ILE A 129 -7.55 -5.05 0.40
N HIS A 130 -8.28 -5.70 -0.48
CA HIS A 130 -8.50 -7.14 -0.48
C HIS A 130 -8.17 -7.75 -1.84
N VAL A 131 -7.63 -8.95 -1.83
CA VAL A 131 -7.38 -9.75 -3.02
C VAL A 131 -7.43 -11.23 -2.65
N ASP A 132 -7.85 -12.07 -3.58
CA ASP A 132 -7.65 -13.52 -3.43
C ASP A 132 -6.14 -13.80 -3.35
N PRO A 133 -5.65 -14.49 -2.31
CA PRO A 133 -4.22 -14.78 -2.15
C PRO A 133 -3.54 -15.44 -3.34
N ARG A 134 -4.29 -16.11 -4.24
CA ARG A 134 -3.75 -16.62 -5.51
C ARG A 134 -3.16 -15.53 -6.41
N TYR A 135 -3.56 -14.27 -6.22
CA TYR A 135 -3.04 -13.11 -6.94
C TYR A 135 -2.03 -12.31 -6.12
N VAL A 136 -1.54 -12.86 -5.02
CA VAL A 136 -0.43 -12.29 -4.26
C VAL A 136 0.85 -13.02 -4.66
N GLN A 137 1.84 -12.28 -5.14
CA GLN A 137 3.11 -12.81 -5.58
C GLN A 137 4.19 -12.57 -4.53
N ARG A 138 5.02 -13.58 -4.29
CA ARG A 138 6.19 -13.48 -3.42
C ARG A 138 7.40 -13.02 -4.23
N PHE A 139 8.03 -11.95 -3.78
CA PHE A 139 9.30 -11.47 -4.28
C PHE A 139 10.37 -11.61 -3.21
N VAL A 140 11.55 -12.06 -3.59
CA VAL A 140 12.71 -12.11 -2.71
C VAL A 140 13.53 -10.85 -2.93
N TYR A 141 13.63 -10.02 -1.89
CA TYR A 141 14.51 -8.86 -1.90
C TYR A 141 15.88 -9.23 -1.36
N VAL A 142 16.94 -8.77 -2.03
CA VAL A 142 18.31 -8.92 -1.59
C VAL A 142 18.81 -7.55 -1.13
N SER A 143 19.24 -7.46 0.12
CA SER A 143 19.84 -6.24 0.67
C SER A 143 21.28 -6.04 0.15
N PRO A 144 21.85 -4.82 0.22
CA PRO A 144 23.26 -4.59 -0.08
C PRO A 144 24.24 -5.42 0.78
N ARG A 145 23.77 -5.97 1.89
CA ARG A 145 24.52 -6.90 2.75
C ARG A 145 24.23 -8.37 2.46
N TYR A 146 23.66 -8.67 1.27
CA TYR A 146 23.31 -10.02 0.82
C TYR A 146 22.33 -10.78 1.73
N ARG A 147 21.57 -10.07 2.57
CA ARG A 147 20.45 -10.68 3.32
C ARG A 147 19.21 -10.71 2.43
N THR A 148 18.54 -11.83 2.44
CA THR A 148 17.26 -12.00 1.72
C THR A 148 16.09 -11.74 2.67
N SER A 149 15.01 -11.24 2.12
CA SER A 149 13.73 -11.04 2.81
C SER A 149 12.57 -11.15 1.82
N ASP A 150 11.41 -11.52 2.32
CA ASP A 150 10.22 -11.71 1.50
C ASP A 150 9.36 -10.45 1.44
N CYS A 151 8.89 -10.14 0.23
CA CYS A 151 7.87 -9.14 -0.01
C CYS A 151 6.71 -9.80 -0.77
N TRP A 152 5.53 -9.72 -0.21
CA TRP A 152 4.31 -10.20 -0.83
C TRP A 152 3.56 -9.03 -1.44
N ASN A 153 3.26 -9.12 -2.72
CA ASN A 153 2.78 -8.00 -3.53
C ASN A 153 1.58 -8.41 -4.37
N THR A 154 0.64 -7.49 -4.54
CA THR A 154 -0.44 -7.59 -5.53
C THR A 154 -0.58 -6.28 -6.30
N GLN A 155 -1.06 -6.36 -7.54
CA GLN A 155 -1.40 -5.21 -8.38
C GLN A 155 -2.88 -5.19 -8.79
N VAL A 156 -3.66 -6.18 -8.30
CA VAL A 156 -5.04 -6.43 -8.74
C VAL A 156 -6.01 -6.52 -7.55
N GLY A 157 -5.71 -5.81 -6.47
CA GLY A 157 -6.57 -5.75 -5.30
C GLY A 157 -7.81 -4.89 -5.52
N ASP A 158 -8.86 -5.20 -4.78
CA ASP A 158 -10.04 -4.33 -4.60
C ASP A 158 -9.79 -3.37 -3.45
N SER A 159 -10.10 -2.09 -3.62
CA SER A 159 -9.96 -1.09 -2.56
C SER A 159 -11.31 -0.54 -2.13
N LEU A 160 -11.49 -0.39 -0.83
CA LEU A 160 -12.65 0.26 -0.21
C LEU A 160 -12.17 1.32 0.78
N VAL A 161 -12.48 2.58 0.51
CA VAL A 161 -12.16 3.69 1.42
C VAL A 161 -13.44 4.28 1.97
N ARG A 162 -13.54 4.37 3.30
CA ARG A 162 -14.64 5.01 4.01
C ARG A 162 -14.13 6.27 4.69
N ILE A 163 -14.83 7.37 4.48
CA ILE A 163 -14.51 8.68 5.04
C ILE A 163 -15.61 9.04 6.02
N TYR A 164 -15.21 9.28 7.27
CA TYR A 164 -16.14 9.68 8.35
C TYR A 164 -15.80 11.09 8.83
N ARG A 165 -16.84 11.84 9.22
CA ARG A 165 -16.72 13.06 10.02
C ARG A 165 -17.35 12.82 11.38
N GLY A 166 -16.53 12.76 12.43
CA GLY A 166 -16.94 12.13 13.67
C GLY A 166 -17.36 10.68 13.42
N ASP A 167 -18.57 10.31 13.85
CA ASP A 167 -19.11 8.96 13.64
C ASP A 167 -19.97 8.83 12.38
N ARG A 168 -20.20 9.92 11.65
CA ARG A 168 -21.02 9.92 10.44
C ARG A 168 -20.21 9.53 9.22
N LEU A 169 -20.61 8.46 8.53
CA LEU A 169 -20.07 8.09 7.22
C LEU A 169 -20.49 9.16 6.19
N GLU A 170 -19.52 9.84 5.59
CA GLU A 170 -19.75 10.89 4.60
C GLU A 170 -19.57 10.41 3.16
N ARG A 171 -18.58 9.55 2.95
CA ARG A 171 -18.25 9.11 1.60
C ARG A 171 -17.65 7.71 1.60
N VAL A 172 -17.90 6.98 0.53
CA VAL A 172 -17.26 5.70 0.22
C VAL A 172 -16.64 5.80 -1.17
N LEU A 173 -15.42 5.33 -1.32
CA LEU A 173 -14.74 5.16 -2.61
C LEU A 173 -14.43 3.69 -2.82
N ARG A 174 -14.65 3.20 -4.04
CA ARG A 174 -14.42 1.80 -4.44
C ARG A 174 -13.56 1.73 -5.67
N ALA A 175 -12.69 0.73 -5.69
CA ALA A 175 -11.94 0.34 -6.86
C ALA A 175 -11.90 -1.19 -6.95
N ARG A 176 -11.99 -1.74 -8.15
CA ARG A 176 -12.01 -3.19 -8.37
C ARG A 176 -10.83 -3.60 -9.23
N GLY A 177 -9.99 -4.51 -8.70
CA GLY A 177 -8.87 -5.10 -9.43
C GLY A 177 -7.78 -4.10 -9.84
N THR A 178 -7.68 -2.92 -9.19
CA THR A 178 -6.76 -1.84 -9.58
C THR A 178 -5.93 -1.31 -8.43
N ALA A 179 -6.09 -1.83 -7.23
CA ALA A 179 -5.27 -1.46 -6.09
C ALA A 179 -3.99 -2.31 -6.04
N ALA A 180 -2.86 -1.64 -5.81
CA ALA A 180 -1.58 -2.27 -5.50
C ALA A 180 -1.38 -2.32 -3.99
N ALA A 181 -0.77 -3.40 -3.50
CA ALA A 181 -0.41 -3.49 -2.08
C ALA A 181 0.79 -4.40 -1.85
N GLU A 182 1.55 -4.10 -0.81
CA GLU A 182 2.73 -4.88 -0.39
C GLU A 182 2.71 -5.12 1.12
N VAL A 183 3.16 -6.29 1.53
CA VAL A 183 3.60 -6.58 2.88
C VAL A 183 5.00 -7.18 2.84
N HIS A 184 5.91 -6.54 3.54
CA HIS A 184 7.28 -7.00 3.70
C HIS A 184 7.58 -7.22 5.18
N ASP A 185 8.25 -8.31 5.50
CA ASP A 185 8.79 -8.57 6.82
C ASP A 185 10.08 -9.38 6.69
N GLU A 186 11.15 -8.95 7.38
CA GLU A 186 12.39 -9.76 7.51
C GLU A 186 12.15 -11.06 8.30
N GLN A 187 11.00 -11.15 8.99
CA GLN A 187 10.54 -12.36 9.70
C GLN A 187 9.19 -12.80 9.10
N PRO A 188 9.20 -13.58 8.01
CA PRO A 188 7.99 -13.95 7.26
C PRO A 188 6.89 -14.61 8.11
N GLN A 189 7.26 -15.31 9.20
CA GLN A 189 6.30 -15.90 10.13
C GLN A 189 5.37 -14.90 10.84
N ARG A 190 5.65 -13.59 10.74
CA ARG A 190 4.78 -12.53 11.27
C ARG A 190 3.67 -12.13 10.30
N ILE A 191 3.72 -12.60 9.07
CA ILE A 191 2.68 -12.32 8.08
C ILE A 191 1.52 -13.26 8.35
N ALA A 192 0.35 -12.69 8.66
CA ALA A 192 -0.85 -13.47 8.93
C ALA A 192 -1.36 -14.10 7.62
N TYR A 193 -1.61 -15.40 7.66
CA TYR A 193 -2.26 -16.14 6.59
C TYR A 193 -3.75 -16.30 6.92
N PRO A 194 -4.66 -16.14 5.96
CA PRO A 194 -6.06 -16.49 6.17
C PRO A 194 -6.22 -17.96 6.51
N ALA A 195 -7.13 -18.27 7.45
CA ALA A 195 -7.29 -19.64 7.95
C ALA A 195 -7.63 -20.70 6.87
N TRP A 196 -8.18 -20.27 5.73
CA TRP A 196 -8.51 -21.17 4.61
C TRP A 196 -7.30 -21.55 3.74
N ASP A 197 -6.17 -20.84 3.84
CA ASP A 197 -4.93 -21.19 3.13
C ASP A 197 -4.22 -22.42 3.73
N LEU A 198 -4.50 -22.73 5.01
CA LEU A 198 -3.97 -23.90 5.67
C LEU A 198 -4.53 -25.22 5.11
N ALA A 199 -5.75 -25.19 4.58
CA ALA A 199 -6.39 -26.35 3.99
C ALA A 199 -5.85 -26.76 2.60
N LEU A 200 -5.21 -25.83 1.87
CA LEU A 200 -4.63 -26.12 0.55
C LEU A 200 -3.19 -26.60 0.62
N SER A 201 -2.47 -26.35 1.70
CA SER A 201 -1.08 -26.79 1.89
C SER A 201 -0.97 -28.27 2.30
N GLU A 202 -2.06 -28.88 2.75
CA GLU A 202 -2.11 -30.31 3.15
C GLU A 202 -2.49 -31.25 1.99
N GLN A 203 -2.73 -30.71 0.76
CA GLN A 203 -3.14 -31.51 -0.41
C GLN A 203 -2.06 -31.61 -1.52
N ASN A 204 -0.80 -31.24 -1.24
CA ASN A 204 0.33 -31.39 -2.17
C ASN A 204 1.41 -32.30 -1.59
#